data_2063ced967314a38a946524469bfccbe
#
_entry.id   2063ced967314a38a946524469bfccbe
#
_cell.length_a   1.000
_cell.length_b   1.000
_cell.length_c   1.000
_cell.angle_alpha   90.00
_cell.angle_beta   90.00
_cell.angle_gamma   90.00
#
_symmetry.space_group_name_H-M   'P 1'
#
loop_
_entity.id
_entity.type
_entity.pdbx_description
1 polymer ?
#
loop_
_entity_poly.entity_id
_entity_poly.type
_entity_poly.pdbx_seq_one_letter_code
_entity_poly.pdbx_strand_id
1 'polypeptide(L)'
;LSRMVEEMNSQQLKLNQCYLLFKSWWKSTELTNFEKYILNNEIITFNQQLIRLNEKILRIGVYGKTGVGKSSISNNILQENFFHTGILNGLIKNPCSKELHLKNNFIKSIELIDYPGFDICNNNKEKEIQNLNALDLILFVTSGDVNRQELDKLLLLIRQGKNIILIINKADIWDKEEIEIIKNNIREKLPINCNIPIITYSIKDKDLCYKHKIFNYLNITLNRIGYNILIYNTYQIANKLACNIKEERLIKRKQKAQSLIGKFATVKASSVALNPIIFIDIAGSATLDTILINELSKLYGLKVKSKSAISLLKTISLNNLFLGITQIGIHSSFNL
;
A
#
# COMPACT_ATOMS: atom_id res chain seq x y z
N LEU A 1 -22.70 0.33 31.22
CA LEU A 1 -21.30 0.00 31.59
C LEU A 1 -20.96 -1.46 31.21
N SER A 2 -21.76 -2.48 31.58
CA SER A 2 -21.51 -3.90 31.24
C SER A 2 -21.36 -4.13 29.73
N ARG A 3 -22.24 -3.59 28.91
CA ARG A 3 -22.21 -3.71 27.44
C ARG A 3 -20.98 -3.07 26.80
N MET A 4 -20.53 -1.92 27.31
CA MET A 4 -19.26 -1.30 26.86
C MET A 4 -18.03 -2.15 27.20
N VAL A 5 -18.03 -2.76 28.38
CA VAL A 5 -16.91 -3.65 28.81
C VAL A 5 -16.89 -4.91 27.95
N GLU A 6 -18.04 -5.50 27.64
CA GLU A 6 -18.13 -6.66 26.73
C GLU A 6 -17.67 -6.33 25.31
N GLU A 7 -18.05 -5.17 24.76
CA GLU A 7 -17.59 -4.70 23.45
C GLU A 7 -16.08 -4.47 23.44
N MET A 8 -15.51 -3.83 24.47
CA MET A 8 -14.07 -3.63 24.60
C MET A 8 -13.31 -4.96 24.69
N ASN A 9 -13.80 -5.92 25.45
CA ASN A 9 -13.20 -7.26 25.55
C ASN A 9 -13.25 -8.00 24.21
N SER A 10 -14.35 -7.92 23.48
CA SER A 10 -14.50 -8.49 22.15
C SER A 10 -13.53 -7.87 21.14
N GLN A 11 -13.38 -6.55 21.15
CA GLN A 11 -12.43 -5.83 20.30
C GLN A 11 -10.98 -6.20 20.62
N GLN A 12 -10.66 -6.30 21.92
CA GLN A 12 -9.34 -6.74 22.39
C GLN A 12 -8.99 -8.14 21.89
N LEU A 13 -9.94 -9.08 21.97
CA LEU A 13 -9.74 -10.45 21.52
C LEU A 13 -9.48 -10.49 20.01
N LYS A 14 -10.27 -9.77 19.22
CA LYS A 14 -10.11 -9.66 17.76
C LYS A 14 -8.75 -9.09 17.37
N LEU A 15 -8.30 -8.03 18.03
CA LEU A 15 -7.00 -7.40 17.76
C LEU A 15 -5.86 -8.36 18.07
N ASN A 16 -5.91 -9.05 19.21
CA ASN A 16 -4.90 -10.02 19.58
C ASN A 16 -4.84 -11.19 18.59
N GLN A 17 -5.99 -11.69 18.12
CA GLN A 17 -6.05 -12.72 17.08
C GLN A 17 -5.42 -12.23 15.77
N CYS A 18 -5.76 -11.01 15.31
CA CYS A 18 -5.15 -10.42 14.12
C CYS A 18 -3.63 -10.26 14.26
N TYR A 19 -3.16 -9.76 15.41
CA TYR A 19 -1.73 -9.65 15.68
C TYR A 19 -1.02 -11.01 15.58
N LEU A 20 -1.57 -12.05 16.19
CA LEU A 20 -1.00 -13.41 16.13
C LEU A 20 -0.99 -13.95 14.70
N LEU A 21 -2.03 -13.71 13.91
CA LEU A 21 -2.09 -14.11 12.50
C LEU A 21 -1.01 -13.40 11.66
N PHE A 22 -0.86 -12.08 11.78
CA PHE A 22 0.18 -11.35 11.06
C PHE A 22 1.58 -11.78 11.50
N LYS A 23 1.79 -12.00 12.80
CA LYS A 23 3.07 -12.46 13.35
C LYS A 23 3.41 -13.87 12.86
N SER A 24 2.45 -14.79 12.84
CA SER A 24 2.65 -16.16 12.34
C SER A 24 2.94 -16.18 10.85
N TRP A 25 2.19 -15.39 10.06
CA TRP A 25 2.45 -15.22 8.63
C TRP A 25 3.86 -14.68 8.38
N TRP A 26 4.25 -13.63 9.10
CA TRP A 26 5.59 -13.05 8.98
C TRP A 26 6.71 -14.04 9.34
N LYS A 27 6.52 -14.79 10.41
CA LYS A 27 7.47 -15.84 10.83
C LYS A 27 7.57 -16.98 9.81
N SER A 28 6.48 -17.33 9.14
CA SER A 28 6.46 -18.35 8.09
C SER A 28 7.01 -17.86 6.74
N THR A 29 7.19 -16.54 6.57
CA THR A 29 7.70 -15.94 5.36
C THR A 29 9.23 -15.99 5.36
N GLU A 30 9.80 -17.07 4.81
CA GLU A 30 11.25 -17.21 4.65
C GLU A 30 11.74 -16.29 3.52
N LEU A 31 12.54 -15.29 3.88
CA LEU A 31 13.16 -14.35 2.94
C LEU A 31 14.66 -14.65 2.79
N THR A 32 15.12 -14.66 1.55
CA THR A 32 16.55 -14.67 1.24
C THR A 32 17.23 -13.34 1.62
N ASN A 33 18.53 -13.33 1.79
CA ASN A 33 19.29 -12.09 2.08
C ASN A 33 19.09 -11.01 1.01
N PHE A 34 18.95 -11.42 -0.24
CA PHE A 34 18.68 -10.52 -1.37
C PHE A 34 17.28 -9.89 -1.27
N GLU A 35 16.23 -10.70 -0.98
CA GLU A 35 14.87 -10.18 -0.77
C GLU A 35 14.81 -9.21 0.42
N LYS A 36 15.51 -9.52 1.51
CA LYS A 36 15.63 -8.61 2.67
C LYS A 36 16.30 -7.29 2.32
N TYR A 37 17.31 -7.30 1.46
CA TYR A 37 18.00 -6.09 1.01
C TYR A 37 17.09 -5.20 0.15
N ILE A 38 16.44 -5.77 -0.86
CA ILE A 38 15.57 -5.02 -1.78
C ILE A 38 14.32 -4.48 -1.05
N LEU A 39 13.70 -5.29 -0.20
CA LEU A 39 12.44 -4.96 0.48
C LEU A 39 12.66 -4.37 1.88
N ASN A 40 13.86 -3.85 2.17
CA ASN A 40 14.21 -3.40 3.52
C ASN A 40 13.26 -2.34 4.07
N ASN A 41 12.87 -1.36 3.25
CA ASN A 41 11.98 -0.27 3.68
C ASN A 41 10.56 -0.78 4.01
N GLU A 42 10.02 -1.69 3.19
CA GLU A 42 8.73 -2.31 3.41
C GLU A 42 8.73 -3.21 4.65
N ILE A 43 9.82 -3.94 4.86
CA ILE A 43 10.02 -4.79 6.04
C ILE A 43 10.06 -3.96 7.31
N ILE A 44 10.81 -2.86 7.32
CA ILE A 44 10.87 -1.93 8.44
C ILE A 44 9.48 -1.35 8.73
N THR A 45 8.79 -0.89 7.69
CA THR A 45 7.43 -0.33 7.82
C THR A 45 6.46 -1.33 8.41
N PHE A 46 6.50 -2.59 7.93
CA PHE A 46 5.63 -3.65 8.44
C PHE A 46 5.96 -4.01 9.89
N ASN A 47 7.23 -4.15 10.25
CA ASN A 47 7.63 -4.44 11.62
C ASN A 47 7.22 -3.33 12.60
N GLN A 48 7.40 -2.07 12.22
CA GLN A 48 6.92 -0.93 13.02
C GLN A 48 5.40 -0.96 13.18
N GLN A 49 4.66 -1.32 12.13
CA GLN A 49 3.21 -1.45 12.20
C GLN A 49 2.77 -2.59 13.12
N LEU A 50 3.47 -3.72 13.10
CA LEU A 50 3.19 -4.82 14.04
C LEU A 50 3.40 -4.41 15.49
N ILE A 51 4.44 -3.63 15.78
CA ILE A 51 4.68 -3.08 17.13
C ILE A 51 3.51 -2.19 17.53
N ARG A 52 3.12 -1.24 16.67
CA ARG A 52 1.98 -0.34 16.95
C ARG A 52 0.66 -1.09 17.15
N LEU A 53 0.42 -2.14 16.34
CA LEU A 53 -0.76 -3.00 16.50
C LEU A 53 -0.80 -3.65 17.90
N ASN A 54 0.33 -4.17 18.36
CA ASN A 54 0.45 -4.80 19.67
C ASN A 54 0.31 -3.79 20.83
N GLU A 55 0.92 -2.63 20.69
CA GLU A 55 0.91 -1.55 21.68
C GLU A 55 -0.34 -0.68 21.64
N LYS A 56 -1.18 -0.84 20.59
CA LYS A 56 -2.41 -0.06 20.33
C LYS A 56 -2.13 1.42 20.14
N ILE A 57 -1.07 1.72 19.39
CA ILE A 57 -0.66 3.06 19.02
C ILE A 57 -1.17 3.36 17.62
N LEU A 58 -1.90 4.45 17.47
CA LEU A 58 -2.45 4.89 16.19
C LEU A 58 -1.68 6.11 15.68
N ARG A 59 -1.20 6.05 14.45
CA ARG A 59 -0.45 7.14 13.82
C ARG A 59 -1.38 8.02 13.00
N ILE A 60 -1.51 9.28 13.41
CA ILE A 60 -2.39 10.27 12.79
C ILE A 60 -1.54 11.37 12.15
N GLY A 61 -1.69 11.59 10.85
CA GLY A 61 -1.02 12.67 10.14
C GLY A 61 -1.94 13.86 9.90
N VAL A 62 -1.46 15.06 10.16
CA VAL A 62 -2.14 16.31 9.79
C VAL A 62 -1.53 16.81 8.49
N TYR A 63 -2.32 16.82 7.42
CA TYR A 63 -1.87 17.05 6.06
C TYR A 63 -2.74 18.08 5.34
N GLY A 64 -2.16 18.89 4.48
CA GLY A 64 -2.85 19.96 3.77
C GLY A 64 -1.88 21.01 3.26
N LYS A 65 -2.40 22.02 2.57
CA LYS A 65 -1.63 23.13 2.01
C LYS A 65 -0.96 23.99 3.10
N THR A 66 0.05 24.76 2.73
CA THR A 66 0.66 25.75 3.63
C THR A 66 -0.36 26.81 4.03
N GLY A 67 -0.31 27.25 5.28
CA GLY A 67 -1.16 28.34 5.79
C GLY A 67 -2.61 27.97 6.12
N VAL A 68 -3.05 26.70 5.92
CA VAL A 68 -4.41 26.26 6.29
C VAL A 68 -4.59 26.02 7.80
N GLY A 69 -3.52 26.07 8.60
CA GLY A 69 -3.57 25.96 10.06
C GLY A 69 -3.36 24.55 10.61
N LYS A 70 -2.60 23.69 9.90
CA LYS A 70 -2.25 22.33 10.35
C LYS A 70 -1.65 22.27 11.75
N SER A 71 -0.53 22.99 11.96
CA SER A 71 0.16 23.02 13.26
C SER A 71 -0.71 23.57 14.38
N SER A 72 -1.60 24.50 14.08
CA SER A 72 -2.55 25.01 15.07
C SER A 72 -3.60 23.95 15.47
N ILE A 73 -4.08 23.16 14.51
CA ILE A 73 -4.96 22.02 14.77
C ILE A 73 -4.20 20.95 15.57
N SER A 74 -2.96 20.65 15.19
CA SER A 74 -2.11 19.68 15.90
C SER A 74 -1.90 20.08 17.35
N ASN A 75 -1.60 21.36 17.63
CA ASN A 75 -1.48 21.90 18.98
C ASN A 75 -2.79 21.83 19.77
N ASN A 76 -3.91 22.07 19.09
CA ASN A 76 -5.22 21.96 19.74
C ASN A 76 -5.56 20.50 20.12
N ILE A 77 -5.21 19.54 19.28
CA ILE A 77 -5.38 18.10 19.59
C ILE A 77 -4.51 17.71 20.79
N LEU A 78 -3.27 18.17 20.84
CA LEU A 78 -2.33 17.92 21.95
C LEU A 78 -2.72 18.67 23.23
N GLN A 79 -3.53 19.73 23.12
CA GLN A 79 -3.83 20.68 24.20
C GLN A 79 -2.59 21.40 24.74
N GLU A 80 -1.53 21.48 23.91
CA GLU A 80 -0.27 22.17 24.22
C GLU A 80 0.34 22.79 22.96
N ASN A 81 1.18 23.83 23.14
CA ASN A 81 1.88 24.51 22.04
C ASN A 81 3.22 23.81 21.75
N PHE A 82 3.18 22.64 21.13
CA PHE A 82 4.37 21.85 20.79
C PHE A 82 4.87 22.17 19.36
N PHE A 83 3.96 22.20 18.38
CA PHE A 83 4.31 22.46 17.00
C PHE A 83 4.43 23.96 16.74
N HIS A 84 5.49 24.39 16.03
CA HIS A 84 5.66 25.79 15.69
C HIS A 84 4.56 26.27 14.76
N THR A 85 3.87 27.33 15.18
CA THR A 85 2.86 28.03 14.38
C THR A 85 3.41 29.39 13.99
N GLY A 86 3.30 29.75 12.69
CA GLY A 86 3.76 31.06 12.23
C GLY A 86 3.15 31.43 10.87
N ILE A 87 3.17 32.74 10.57
CA ILE A 87 2.66 33.30 9.31
C ILE A 87 3.68 33.09 8.16
N LEU A 88 4.97 32.87 8.50
CA LEU A 88 6.02 32.63 7.51
C LEU A 88 5.84 31.25 6.87
N ASN A 89 5.69 31.24 5.56
CA ASN A 89 5.54 30.01 4.78
C ASN A 89 6.80 29.13 4.90
N GLY A 90 6.60 27.82 5.18
CA GLY A 90 7.68 26.84 5.13
C GLY A 90 8.52 26.67 6.40
N LEU A 91 8.02 27.08 7.58
CA LEU A 91 8.69 26.84 8.86
C LEU A 91 8.96 25.35 9.13
N ILE A 92 8.05 24.47 8.73
CA ILE A 92 8.19 23.02 8.87
C ILE A 92 8.73 22.46 7.58
N LYS A 93 10.02 22.05 7.57
CA LYS A 93 10.66 21.39 6.43
C LYS A 93 10.56 19.86 6.48
N ASN A 94 10.47 19.30 7.68
CA ASN A 94 10.35 17.85 7.91
C ASN A 94 9.14 17.57 8.80
N PRO A 95 8.50 16.38 8.66
CA PRO A 95 7.44 15.96 9.57
C PRO A 95 7.94 15.93 11.02
N CYS A 96 7.15 16.46 11.93
CA CYS A 96 7.43 16.45 13.37
C CYS A 96 6.34 15.62 14.07
N SER A 97 6.70 14.78 15.01
CA SER A 97 5.74 13.91 15.71
C SER A 97 5.76 14.11 17.23
N LYS A 98 4.61 13.89 17.85
CA LYS A 98 4.42 13.88 19.30
C LYS A 98 3.42 12.82 19.68
N GLU A 99 3.70 12.09 20.75
CA GLU A 99 2.80 11.08 21.29
C GLU A 99 1.83 11.70 22.31
N LEU A 100 0.56 11.32 22.22
CA LEU A 100 -0.52 11.70 23.13
C LEU A 100 -1.17 10.44 23.71
N HIS A 101 -1.10 10.26 25.01
CA HIS A 101 -1.76 9.15 25.70
C HIS A 101 -3.26 9.43 25.89
N LEU A 102 -4.09 8.44 25.51
CA LEU A 102 -5.54 8.51 25.67
C LEU A 102 -5.96 7.76 26.94
N LYS A 103 -6.69 8.45 27.82
CA LYS A 103 -7.24 7.83 29.03
C LYS A 103 -8.55 7.09 28.67
N ASN A 104 -8.72 5.88 29.23
CA ASN A 104 -9.96 5.10 29.10
C ASN A 104 -10.38 4.72 27.68
N ASN A 105 -9.43 4.62 26.73
CA ASN A 105 -9.67 4.25 25.36
C ASN A 105 -9.10 2.88 25.03
N PHE A 106 -9.69 2.23 24.01
CA PHE A 106 -9.13 1.02 23.43
C PHE A 106 -7.75 1.28 22.80
N ILE A 107 -7.61 2.38 22.06
CA ILE A 107 -6.33 2.91 21.59
C ILE A 107 -5.63 3.58 22.77
N LYS A 108 -4.41 3.14 23.10
CA LYS A 108 -3.66 3.63 24.27
C LYS A 108 -3.03 5.00 24.02
N SER A 109 -2.50 5.19 22.81
CA SER A 109 -1.87 6.45 22.44
C SER A 109 -2.02 6.75 20.97
N ILE A 110 -1.86 8.02 20.63
CA ILE A 110 -1.83 8.56 19.29
C ILE A 110 -0.44 9.14 19.05
N GLU A 111 0.24 8.73 18.00
CA GLU A 111 1.38 9.45 17.46
C GLU A 111 0.87 10.47 16.44
N LEU A 112 0.80 11.73 16.83
CA LEU A 112 0.36 12.84 15.97
C LEU A 112 1.54 13.40 15.19
N ILE A 113 1.41 13.46 13.88
CA ILE A 113 2.47 13.92 12.97
C ILE A 113 1.98 15.15 12.21
N ASP A 114 2.65 16.28 12.39
CA ASP A 114 2.41 17.50 11.62
C ASP A 114 3.29 17.49 10.38
N TYR A 115 2.67 17.53 9.19
CA TYR A 115 3.36 17.50 7.91
C TYR A 115 3.57 18.91 7.36
N PRO A 116 4.71 19.18 6.68
CA PRO A 116 4.88 20.41 5.91
C PRO A 116 3.78 20.54 4.84
N GLY A 117 3.50 21.74 4.42
CA GLY A 117 2.55 21.97 3.33
C GLY A 117 2.99 21.28 2.05
N PHE A 118 2.10 20.54 1.40
CA PHE A 118 2.42 19.78 0.20
C PHE A 118 2.76 20.66 -1.02
N ASP A 119 2.46 21.94 -0.96
CA ASP A 119 2.83 22.96 -1.95
C ASP A 119 4.31 23.38 -1.87
N ILE A 120 4.99 23.06 -0.75
CA ILE A 120 6.42 23.40 -0.55
C ILE A 120 7.30 22.18 -0.83
N CYS A 121 6.81 20.95 -0.64
CA CYS A 121 7.58 19.70 -0.76
C CYS A 121 7.73 19.27 -2.23
N ASN A 122 8.54 20.00 -3.03
CA ASN A 122 8.73 19.65 -4.45
C ASN A 122 9.79 18.59 -4.73
N ASN A 123 10.63 18.18 -3.77
CA ASN A 123 11.87 17.46 -4.09
C ASN A 123 11.87 15.95 -3.82
N ASN A 124 10.81 15.35 -3.25
CA ASN A 124 10.82 13.90 -2.98
C ASN A 124 9.39 13.30 -2.87
N LYS A 125 8.69 13.24 -4.00
CA LYS A 125 7.33 12.66 -4.07
C LYS A 125 7.27 11.22 -3.53
N GLU A 126 8.29 10.41 -3.78
CA GLU A 126 8.36 9.03 -3.30
C GLU A 126 8.42 8.95 -1.78
N LYS A 127 9.25 9.79 -1.15
CA LYS A 127 9.39 9.85 0.31
C LYS A 127 8.10 10.38 0.97
N GLU A 128 7.43 11.36 0.36
CA GLU A 128 6.12 11.85 0.79
C GLU A 128 5.09 10.72 0.80
N ILE A 129 4.98 9.97 -0.31
CA ILE A 129 4.07 8.84 -0.45
C ILE A 129 4.39 7.74 0.57
N GLN A 130 5.67 7.41 0.78
CA GLN A 130 6.08 6.42 1.77
C GLN A 130 5.67 6.83 3.19
N ASN A 131 5.90 8.09 3.55
CA ASN A 131 5.52 8.62 4.85
C ASN A 131 4.00 8.59 5.06
N LEU A 132 3.22 8.99 4.06
CA LEU A 132 1.75 8.95 4.11
C LEU A 132 1.22 7.51 4.19
N ASN A 133 1.91 6.54 3.58
CA ASN A 133 1.54 5.13 3.67
C ASN A 133 1.68 4.55 5.07
N ALA A 134 2.55 5.09 5.90
CA ALA A 134 2.73 4.67 7.29
C ALA A 134 1.67 5.23 8.25
N LEU A 135 0.78 6.12 7.79
CA LEU A 135 -0.30 6.70 8.59
C LEU A 135 -1.51 5.79 8.64
N ASP A 136 -2.13 5.71 9.82
CA ASP A 136 -3.37 4.97 10.05
C ASP A 136 -4.61 5.84 9.74
N LEU A 137 -4.54 7.13 10.08
CA LEU A 137 -5.58 8.12 9.84
C LEU A 137 -4.96 9.43 9.36
N ILE A 138 -5.59 10.10 8.42
CA ILE A 138 -5.16 11.39 7.89
C ILE A 138 -6.22 12.45 8.20
N LEU A 139 -5.82 13.51 8.87
CA LEU A 139 -6.59 14.73 9.03
C LEU A 139 -6.22 15.66 7.87
N PHE A 140 -7.05 15.66 6.83
CA PHE A 140 -6.85 16.51 5.67
C PHE A 140 -7.44 17.89 5.95
N VAL A 141 -6.59 18.92 6.02
CA VAL A 141 -6.98 20.27 6.43
C VAL A 141 -7.05 21.19 5.22
N THR A 142 -8.19 21.86 5.05
CA THR A 142 -8.40 22.98 4.10
C THR A 142 -8.95 24.19 4.85
N SER A 143 -8.90 25.39 4.23
CA SER A 143 -9.47 26.62 4.82
C SER A 143 -10.74 27.10 4.13
N GLY A 144 -11.33 26.29 3.28
CA GLY A 144 -12.54 26.58 2.51
C GLY A 144 -12.83 25.44 1.54
N ASP A 145 -13.38 25.75 0.36
CA ASP A 145 -13.56 24.75 -0.70
C ASP A 145 -12.21 24.23 -1.20
N VAL A 146 -12.16 22.94 -1.56
CA VAL A 146 -10.94 22.32 -2.06
C VAL A 146 -10.62 22.80 -3.47
N ASN A 147 -9.41 23.35 -3.66
CA ASN A 147 -8.91 23.68 -4.97
C ASN A 147 -8.40 22.43 -5.73
N ARG A 148 -8.02 22.59 -7.00
CA ARG A 148 -7.60 21.48 -7.85
C ARG A 148 -6.42 20.68 -7.27
N GLN A 149 -5.41 21.35 -6.72
CA GLN A 149 -4.23 20.67 -6.14
C GLN A 149 -4.60 19.89 -4.86
N GLU A 150 -5.44 20.46 -4.01
CA GLU A 150 -5.95 19.81 -2.81
C GLU A 150 -6.82 18.59 -3.17
N LEU A 151 -7.67 18.74 -4.19
CA LEU A 151 -8.50 17.66 -4.70
C LEU A 151 -7.66 16.51 -5.26
N ASP A 152 -6.65 16.80 -6.09
CA ASP A 152 -5.76 15.78 -6.64
C ASP A 152 -5.05 14.98 -5.54
N LYS A 153 -4.56 15.65 -4.49
CA LYS A 153 -3.95 15.00 -3.32
C LYS A 153 -4.97 14.18 -2.52
N LEU A 154 -6.15 14.71 -2.30
CA LEU A 154 -7.23 14.02 -1.59
C LEU A 154 -7.66 12.75 -2.34
N LEU A 155 -7.87 12.85 -3.66
CA LEU A 155 -8.21 11.71 -4.51
C LEU A 155 -7.11 10.65 -4.53
N LEU A 156 -5.84 11.06 -4.52
CA LEU A 156 -4.71 10.12 -4.41
C LEU A 156 -4.79 9.31 -3.11
N LEU A 157 -5.03 9.96 -1.97
CA LEU A 157 -5.14 9.30 -0.67
C LEU A 157 -6.36 8.36 -0.60
N ILE A 158 -7.48 8.77 -1.19
CA ILE A 158 -8.68 7.92 -1.31
C ILE A 158 -8.37 6.66 -2.13
N ARG A 159 -7.72 6.80 -3.29
CA ARG A 159 -7.33 5.66 -4.14
C ARG A 159 -6.37 4.71 -3.44
N GLN A 160 -5.55 5.20 -2.53
CA GLN A 160 -4.67 4.40 -1.69
C GLN A 160 -5.40 3.72 -0.52
N GLY A 161 -6.71 3.91 -0.38
CA GLY A 161 -7.53 3.32 0.69
C GLY A 161 -7.22 3.91 2.07
N LYS A 162 -6.76 5.17 2.17
CA LYS A 162 -6.47 5.81 3.45
C LYS A 162 -7.74 6.24 4.17
N ASN A 163 -7.75 6.06 5.49
CA ASN A 163 -8.79 6.63 6.33
C ASN A 163 -8.55 8.13 6.46
N ILE A 164 -9.55 8.94 6.09
CA ILE A 164 -9.43 10.39 6.01
C ILE A 164 -10.57 11.04 6.77
N ILE A 165 -10.24 12.09 7.52
CA ILE A 165 -11.20 13.06 8.04
C ILE A 165 -10.83 14.40 7.43
N LEU A 166 -11.75 15.04 6.73
CA LEU A 166 -11.55 16.36 6.14
C LEU A 166 -11.96 17.43 7.15
N ILE A 167 -11.06 18.39 7.39
CA ILE A 167 -11.28 19.49 8.34
C ILE A 167 -11.28 20.79 7.57
N ILE A 168 -12.42 21.48 7.56
CA ILE A 168 -12.53 22.85 7.09
C ILE A 168 -12.18 23.77 8.26
N ASN A 169 -10.94 24.26 8.26
CA ASN A 169 -10.44 25.18 9.29
C ASN A 169 -10.78 26.63 8.95
N LYS A 170 -10.63 27.53 9.91
CA LYS A 170 -10.98 28.96 9.80
C LYS A 170 -12.47 29.16 9.47
N ALA A 171 -13.33 28.31 10.01
CA ALA A 171 -14.76 28.37 9.77
C ALA A 171 -15.42 29.66 10.29
N ASP A 172 -14.70 30.46 11.10
CA ASP A 172 -15.09 31.80 11.55
C ASP A 172 -15.17 32.84 10.43
N ILE A 173 -14.63 32.55 9.25
CA ILE A 173 -14.65 33.45 8.08
C ILE A 173 -15.96 33.31 7.30
N TRP A 174 -16.67 32.17 7.44
CA TRP A 174 -17.85 31.79 6.67
C TRP A 174 -19.10 31.80 7.55
N ASP A 175 -20.23 32.16 6.99
CA ASP A 175 -21.51 31.96 7.67
C ASP A 175 -21.99 30.48 7.58
N LYS A 176 -23.09 30.16 8.25
CA LYS A 176 -23.60 28.79 8.30
C LYS A 176 -24.06 28.28 6.93
N GLU A 177 -24.62 29.13 6.09
CA GLU A 177 -25.11 28.80 4.76
C GLU A 177 -23.94 28.54 3.82
N GLU A 178 -22.93 29.41 3.85
CA GLU A 178 -21.68 29.27 3.09
C GLU A 178 -20.95 27.97 3.45
N ILE A 179 -20.89 27.63 4.73
CA ILE A 179 -20.27 26.38 5.20
C ILE A 179 -20.99 25.14 4.60
N GLU A 180 -22.33 25.15 4.53
CA GLU A 180 -23.05 24.03 3.93
C GLU A 180 -22.85 23.98 2.40
N ILE A 181 -22.78 25.13 1.73
CA ILE A 181 -22.44 25.20 0.30
C ILE A 181 -21.03 24.61 0.07
N ILE A 182 -20.02 25.00 0.86
CA ILE A 182 -18.67 24.48 0.77
C ILE A 182 -18.64 22.96 0.96
N LYS A 183 -19.35 22.44 1.97
CA LYS A 183 -19.44 20.99 2.21
C LYS A 183 -20.06 20.23 1.04
N ASN A 184 -21.12 20.78 0.45
CA ASN A 184 -21.80 20.18 -0.69
C ASN A 184 -20.89 20.18 -1.94
N ASN A 185 -20.24 21.30 -2.23
CA ASN A 185 -19.26 21.41 -3.33
C ASN A 185 -18.14 20.38 -3.17
N ILE A 186 -17.63 20.20 -1.95
CA ILE A 186 -16.60 19.18 -1.68
C ILE A 186 -17.15 17.77 -1.94
N ARG A 187 -18.38 17.46 -1.46
CA ARG A 187 -19.00 16.15 -1.66
C ARG A 187 -19.23 15.83 -3.14
N GLU A 188 -19.63 16.81 -3.94
CA GLU A 188 -19.83 16.64 -5.39
C GLU A 188 -18.52 16.34 -6.14
N LYS A 189 -17.40 16.86 -5.65
CA LYS A 189 -16.07 16.61 -6.23
C LYS A 189 -15.51 15.24 -5.86
N LEU A 190 -16.06 14.58 -4.84
CA LEU A 190 -15.61 13.28 -4.38
C LEU A 190 -16.28 12.14 -5.15
N PRO A 191 -15.65 10.94 -5.26
CA PRO A 191 -16.28 9.78 -5.84
C PRO A 191 -17.59 9.39 -5.13
N ILE A 192 -18.62 8.99 -5.87
CA ILE A 192 -19.99 8.72 -5.39
C ILE A 192 -20.03 7.76 -4.18
N ASN A 193 -19.11 6.81 -4.11
CA ASN A 193 -19.04 5.82 -3.03
C ASN A 193 -18.12 6.24 -1.86
N CYS A 194 -17.63 7.48 -1.85
CA CYS A 194 -16.67 7.96 -0.86
C CYS A 194 -17.36 8.82 0.21
N ASN A 195 -17.62 8.23 1.37
CA ASN A 195 -18.23 8.95 2.49
C ASN A 195 -17.15 9.38 3.51
N ILE A 196 -16.42 10.47 3.20
CA ILE A 196 -15.43 11.06 4.09
C ILE A 196 -16.13 11.97 5.10
N PRO A 197 -15.89 11.83 6.43
CA PRO A 197 -16.36 12.78 7.42
C PRO A 197 -15.79 14.18 7.16
N ILE A 198 -16.64 15.19 7.11
CA ILE A 198 -16.25 16.59 6.94
C ILE A 198 -16.61 17.34 8.21
N ILE A 199 -15.60 17.93 8.86
CA ILE A 199 -15.73 18.65 10.12
C ILE A 199 -15.36 20.13 9.88
N THR A 200 -16.14 21.04 10.45
CA THR A 200 -15.81 22.46 10.49
C THR A 200 -15.16 22.84 11.81
N TYR A 201 -14.12 23.64 11.77
CA TYR A 201 -13.37 24.06 12.94
C TYR A 201 -12.86 25.49 12.81
N SER A 202 -12.81 26.21 13.96
CA SER A 202 -12.13 27.50 14.08
C SER A 202 -11.42 27.59 15.42
N ILE A 203 -10.19 28.10 15.40
CA ILE A 203 -9.40 28.36 16.62
C ILE A 203 -9.86 29.64 17.32
N LYS A 204 -10.47 30.57 16.55
CA LYS A 204 -10.91 31.88 17.07
C LYS A 204 -12.24 31.84 17.79
N ASP A 205 -12.99 30.74 17.67
CA ASP A 205 -14.22 30.58 18.43
C ASP A 205 -13.93 30.61 19.92
N LYS A 206 -14.41 31.69 20.58
CA LYS A 206 -14.20 31.97 22.01
C LYS A 206 -14.97 31.03 22.93
N ASP A 207 -15.93 30.28 22.38
CA ASP A 207 -16.70 29.31 23.16
C ASP A 207 -15.80 28.13 23.54
N LEU A 208 -15.64 27.94 24.85
CA LEU A 208 -14.89 26.82 25.44
C LEU A 208 -15.34 25.45 24.89
N CYS A 209 -16.58 25.35 24.43
CA CYS A 209 -17.17 24.15 23.81
C CYS A 209 -16.50 23.79 22.47
N TYR A 210 -15.99 24.77 21.72
CA TYR A 210 -15.32 24.54 20.44
C TYR A 210 -13.83 24.22 20.58
N LYS A 211 -13.20 24.67 21.67
CA LYS A 211 -11.76 24.49 21.88
C LYS A 211 -11.33 23.01 21.94
N HIS A 212 -12.24 22.13 22.39
CA HIS A 212 -12.00 20.68 22.48
C HIS A 212 -12.76 19.86 21.41
N LYS A 213 -13.45 20.54 20.48
CA LYS A 213 -14.34 19.88 19.51
C LYS A 213 -13.62 18.82 18.67
N ILE A 214 -12.45 19.13 18.13
CA ILE A 214 -11.66 18.17 17.33
C ILE A 214 -11.17 17.02 18.19
N PHE A 215 -10.61 17.32 19.36
CA PHE A 215 -10.14 16.28 20.28
C PHE A 215 -11.29 15.35 20.71
N ASN A 216 -12.43 15.90 21.11
CA ASN A 216 -13.59 15.12 21.50
C ASN A 216 -14.14 14.28 20.34
N TYR A 217 -14.21 14.85 19.14
CA TYR A 217 -14.61 14.11 17.95
C TYR A 217 -13.65 12.96 17.64
N LEU A 218 -12.35 13.21 17.66
CA LEU A 218 -11.35 12.16 17.48
C LEU A 218 -11.47 11.09 18.56
N ASN A 219 -11.59 11.48 19.80
CA ASN A 219 -11.72 10.55 20.92
C ASN A 219 -12.93 9.62 20.78
N ILE A 220 -14.10 10.16 20.42
CA ILE A 220 -15.32 9.37 20.14
C ILE A 220 -15.10 8.46 18.93
N THR A 221 -14.50 8.97 17.85
CA THR A 221 -14.26 8.22 16.63
C THR A 221 -13.28 7.07 16.87
N LEU A 222 -12.19 7.33 17.59
CA LEU A 222 -11.18 6.32 17.90
C LEU A 222 -11.68 5.24 18.86
N ASN A 223 -12.56 5.59 19.79
CA ASN A 223 -13.22 4.60 20.65
C ASN A 223 -14.11 3.66 19.85
N ARG A 224 -14.76 4.18 18.81
CA ARG A 224 -15.74 3.43 18.02
C ARG A 224 -15.09 2.57 16.92
N ILE A 225 -14.12 3.12 16.20
CA ILE A 225 -13.55 2.47 15.00
C ILE A 225 -12.01 2.39 14.99
N GLY A 226 -11.32 2.90 16.01
CA GLY A 226 -9.85 2.99 16.02
C GLY A 226 -9.16 1.64 15.84
N TYR A 227 -9.69 0.58 16.45
CA TYR A 227 -9.15 -0.76 16.30
C TYR A 227 -9.30 -1.28 14.85
N ASN A 228 -10.43 -0.98 14.18
CA ASN A 228 -10.64 -1.35 12.78
C ASN A 228 -9.66 -0.64 11.86
N ILE A 229 -9.44 0.65 12.10
CA ILE A 229 -8.45 1.45 11.36
C ILE A 229 -7.07 0.84 11.47
N LEU A 230 -6.65 0.47 12.69
CA LEU A 230 -5.33 -0.10 12.95
C LEU A 230 -5.15 -1.48 12.29
N ILE A 231 -6.14 -2.37 12.40
CA ILE A 231 -6.13 -3.69 11.75
C ILE A 231 -6.12 -3.53 10.22
N TYR A 232 -6.97 -2.67 9.68
CA TYR A 232 -7.08 -2.45 8.24
C TYR A 232 -5.77 -1.92 7.65
N ASN A 233 -5.14 -0.93 8.29
CA ASN A 233 -3.86 -0.42 7.82
C ASN A 233 -2.75 -1.47 7.92
N THR A 234 -2.73 -2.27 8.98
CA THR A 234 -1.79 -3.40 9.11
C THR A 234 -1.98 -4.41 7.98
N TYR A 235 -3.23 -4.73 7.63
CA TYR A 235 -3.54 -5.59 6.49
C TYR A 235 -3.05 -4.99 5.17
N GLN A 236 -3.27 -3.72 4.92
CA GLN A 236 -2.82 -3.03 3.69
C GLN A 236 -1.29 -3.08 3.55
N ILE A 237 -0.57 -2.79 4.63
CA ILE A 237 0.90 -2.84 4.65
C ILE A 237 1.40 -4.28 4.45
N ALA A 238 0.79 -5.26 5.12
CA ALA A 238 1.13 -6.69 4.97
C ALA A 238 0.87 -7.18 3.54
N ASN A 239 -0.29 -6.82 2.96
CA ASN A 239 -0.65 -7.21 1.60
C ASN A 239 0.29 -6.61 0.56
N LYS A 240 0.65 -5.33 0.70
CA LYS A 240 1.64 -4.68 -0.16
C LYS A 240 2.99 -5.39 -0.09
N LEU A 241 3.48 -5.68 1.11
CA LEU A 241 4.72 -6.44 1.30
C LEU A 241 4.64 -7.82 0.66
N ALA A 242 3.52 -8.55 0.85
CA ALA A 242 3.31 -9.86 0.24
C ALA A 242 3.32 -9.81 -1.29
N CYS A 243 2.70 -8.80 -1.90
CA CYS A 243 2.72 -8.57 -3.35
C CYS A 243 4.15 -8.30 -3.84
N ASN A 244 4.90 -7.42 -3.19
CA ASN A 244 6.27 -7.10 -3.57
C ASN A 244 7.19 -8.33 -3.46
N ILE A 245 7.07 -9.14 -2.40
CA ILE A 245 7.79 -10.41 -2.26
C ILE A 245 7.47 -11.35 -3.43
N LYS A 246 6.19 -11.44 -3.80
CA LYS A 246 5.75 -12.29 -4.92
C LYS A 246 6.32 -11.80 -6.26
N GLU A 247 6.30 -10.51 -6.51
CA GLU A 247 6.86 -9.92 -7.73
C GLU A 247 8.35 -10.16 -7.85
N GLU A 248 9.12 -9.90 -6.80
CA GLU A 248 10.57 -10.16 -6.77
C GLU A 248 10.89 -11.64 -7.03
N ARG A 249 10.12 -12.54 -6.42
CA ARG A 249 10.28 -13.99 -6.67
C ARG A 249 9.96 -14.36 -8.11
N LEU A 250 8.95 -13.76 -8.72
CA LEU A 250 8.61 -14.00 -10.13
C LEU A 250 9.69 -13.49 -11.08
N ILE A 251 10.22 -12.28 -10.86
CA ILE A 251 11.32 -11.71 -11.65
C ILE A 251 12.55 -12.62 -11.59
N LYS A 252 12.94 -13.05 -10.39
CA LYS A 252 14.09 -13.94 -10.18
C LYS A 252 13.90 -15.31 -10.84
N ARG A 253 12.68 -15.87 -10.75
CA ARG A 253 12.33 -17.12 -11.45
C ARG A 253 12.41 -16.96 -12.95
N LYS A 254 11.93 -15.84 -13.51
CA LYS A 254 12.01 -15.53 -14.93
C LYS A 254 13.48 -15.48 -15.41
N GLN A 255 14.36 -14.78 -14.70
CA GLN A 255 15.80 -14.72 -15.02
C GLN A 255 16.44 -16.10 -14.99
N LYS A 256 16.15 -16.91 -13.96
CA LYS A 256 16.65 -18.30 -13.89
C LYS A 256 16.10 -19.17 -15.02
N ALA A 257 14.83 -19.02 -15.37
CA ALA A 257 14.23 -19.75 -16.48
C ALA A 257 14.90 -19.40 -17.80
N GLN A 258 15.14 -18.11 -18.07
CA GLN A 258 15.85 -17.66 -19.28
C GLN A 258 17.28 -18.22 -19.34
N SER A 259 18.01 -18.23 -18.21
CA SER A 259 19.33 -18.83 -18.11
C SER A 259 19.30 -20.35 -18.37
N LEU A 260 18.32 -21.07 -17.83
CA LEU A 260 18.12 -22.50 -18.10
C LEU A 260 17.85 -22.76 -19.58
N ILE A 261 16.90 -22.04 -20.17
CA ILE A 261 16.56 -22.16 -21.60
C ILE A 261 17.80 -21.92 -22.46
N GLY A 262 18.60 -20.87 -22.17
CA GLY A 262 19.83 -20.58 -22.91
C GLY A 262 20.84 -21.73 -22.82
N LYS A 263 21.08 -22.29 -21.61
CA LYS A 263 21.98 -23.43 -21.44
C LYS A 263 21.50 -24.67 -22.21
N PHE A 264 20.23 -24.99 -22.17
CA PHE A 264 19.69 -26.16 -22.92
C PHE A 264 19.74 -25.91 -24.43
N ALA A 265 19.48 -24.67 -24.89
CA ALA A 265 19.61 -24.33 -26.29
C ALA A 265 21.08 -24.48 -26.80
N THR A 266 22.08 -24.05 -26.02
CA THR A 266 23.50 -24.23 -26.39
C THR A 266 23.91 -25.71 -26.42
N VAL A 267 23.48 -26.52 -25.44
CA VAL A 267 23.71 -27.97 -25.43
C VAL A 267 23.06 -28.63 -26.64
N LYS A 268 21.83 -28.25 -26.97
CA LYS A 268 21.10 -28.78 -28.15
C LYS A 268 21.83 -28.39 -29.45
N ALA A 269 22.23 -27.13 -29.60
CA ALA A 269 22.96 -26.68 -30.78
C ALA A 269 24.34 -27.39 -30.97
N SER A 270 25.08 -27.63 -29.87
CA SER A 270 26.34 -28.34 -29.93
C SER A 270 26.13 -29.84 -30.24
N SER A 271 25.07 -30.48 -29.76
CA SER A 271 24.77 -31.88 -30.08
C SER A 271 24.45 -32.10 -31.58
N VAL A 272 23.72 -31.14 -32.16
CA VAL A 272 23.42 -31.14 -33.61
C VAL A 272 24.68 -30.91 -34.46
N ALA A 273 25.56 -30.01 -34.01
CA ALA A 273 26.79 -29.70 -34.72
C ALA A 273 27.79 -30.87 -34.74
N LEU A 274 27.77 -31.75 -33.73
CA LEU A 274 28.70 -32.85 -33.59
C LEU A 274 28.20 -34.16 -34.22
N ASN A 275 26.89 -34.30 -34.51
CA ASN A 275 26.30 -35.52 -35.05
C ASN A 275 25.44 -35.23 -36.29
N PRO A 276 25.92 -35.47 -37.51
CA PRO A 276 25.16 -35.21 -38.72
C PRO A 276 24.05 -36.24 -39.03
N ILE A 277 23.85 -37.22 -38.15
CA ILE A 277 22.83 -38.28 -38.39
C ILE A 277 21.51 -37.84 -37.76
N ILE A 278 20.59 -37.42 -38.61
CA ILE A 278 19.27 -36.83 -38.31
C ILE A 278 18.38 -37.71 -37.37
N PHE A 279 18.55 -39.04 -37.38
CA PHE A 279 17.67 -39.94 -36.58
C PHE A 279 18.01 -40.04 -35.10
N ILE A 280 19.30 -39.81 -34.71
CA ILE A 280 19.71 -39.81 -33.30
C ILE A 280 19.28 -38.50 -32.61
N ASP A 281 19.14 -37.44 -33.39
CA ASP A 281 18.87 -36.10 -32.96
C ASP A 281 17.42 -35.93 -32.42
N ILE A 282 16.43 -36.63 -33.03
CA ILE A 282 15.02 -36.54 -32.60
C ILE A 282 14.78 -37.15 -31.23
N ALA A 283 15.39 -38.31 -30.93
CA ALA A 283 15.22 -38.98 -29.61
C ALA A 283 16.01 -38.24 -28.51
N GLY A 284 17.25 -37.79 -28.82
CA GLY A 284 18.05 -36.99 -27.88
C GLY A 284 17.46 -35.61 -27.61
N SER A 285 16.93 -34.96 -28.62
CA SER A 285 16.26 -33.67 -28.52
C SER A 285 14.99 -33.75 -27.64
N ALA A 286 14.15 -34.79 -27.81
CA ALA A 286 12.95 -34.97 -27.00
C ALA A 286 13.27 -35.24 -25.51
N THR A 287 14.37 -35.91 -25.21
CA THR A 287 14.82 -36.13 -23.82
C THR A 287 15.32 -34.83 -23.17
N LEU A 288 16.11 -34.03 -23.88
CA LEU A 288 16.58 -32.73 -23.40
C LEU A 288 15.43 -31.76 -23.14
N ASP A 289 14.44 -31.71 -24.05
CA ASP A 289 13.25 -30.86 -23.89
C ASP A 289 12.40 -31.33 -22.69
N THR A 290 12.29 -32.64 -22.45
CA THR A 290 11.60 -33.19 -21.28
C THR A 290 12.31 -32.82 -19.97
N ILE A 291 13.65 -32.87 -19.96
CA ILE A 291 14.45 -32.46 -18.80
C ILE A 291 14.27 -30.95 -18.55
N LEU A 292 14.32 -30.13 -19.60
CA LEU A 292 14.10 -28.68 -19.49
C LEU A 292 12.71 -28.37 -18.89
N ILE A 293 11.66 -29.01 -19.37
CA ILE A 293 10.30 -28.82 -18.84
C ILE A 293 10.23 -29.23 -17.37
N ASN A 294 10.87 -30.32 -16.97
CA ASN A 294 10.92 -30.75 -15.58
C ASN A 294 11.68 -29.74 -14.69
N GLU A 295 12.82 -29.21 -15.14
CA GLU A 295 13.59 -28.22 -14.40
C GLU A 295 12.85 -26.87 -14.29
N LEU A 296 12.21 -26.42 -15.37
CA LEU A 296 11.33 -25.24 -15.33
C LEU A 296 10.14 -25.45 -14.39
N SER A 297 9.53 -26.64 -14.43
CA SER A 297 8.42 -26.97 -13.53
C SER A 297 8.83 -26.92 -12.05
N LYS A 298 9.99 -27.47 -11.71
CA LYS A 298 10.55 -27.37 -10.35
C LYS A 298 10.80 -25.91 -9.94
N LEU A 299 11.36 -25.11 -10.86
CA LEU A 299 11.65 -23.68 -10.62
C LEU A 299 10.38 -22.90 -10.27
N TYR A 300 9.25 -23.22 -10.91
CA TYR A 300 7.95 -22.59 -10.66
C TYR A 300 7.10 -23.29 -9.60
N GLY A 301 7.62 -24.37 -8.98
CA GLY A 301 6.91 -25.12 -7.94
C GLY A 301 5.74 -25.95 -8.47
N LEU A 302 5.75 -26.26 -9.78
CA LEU A 302 4.73 -27.09 -10.42
C LEU A 302 5.10 -28.57 -10.32
N LYS A 303 4.18 -29.40 -9.84
CA LYS A 303 4.34 -30.87 -9.86
C LYS A 303 3.86 -31.42 -11.20
N VAL A 304 4.74 -31.49 -12.18
CA VAL A 304 4.44 -32.07 -13.52
C VAL A 304 4.89 -33.50 -13.53
N LYS A 305 3.97 -34.45 -13.83
CA LYS A 305 4.31 -35.84 -14.06
C LYS A 305 4.98 -35.98 -15.44
N SER A 306 5.96 -36.86 -15.58
CA SER A 306 6.69 -37.08 -16.86
C SER A 306 5.78 -37.33 -18.06
N LYS A 307 4.65 -38.04 -17.87
CA LYS A 307 3.64 -38.22 -18.91
C LYS A 307 3.00 -36.92 -19.38
N SER A 308 2.78 -35.96 -18.47
CA SER A 308 2.22 -34.65 -18.82
C SER A 308 3.23 -33.74 -19.52
N ALA A 309 4.53 -33.85 -19.19
CA ALA A 309 5.60 -33.16 -19.92
C ALA A 309 5.71 -33.63 -21.37
N ILE A 310 5.62 -34.93 -21.59
CA ILE A 310 5.62 -35.52 -22.95
C ILE A 310 4.39 -35.09 -23.75
N SER A 311 3.20 -35.03 -23.13
CA SER A 311 1.98 -34.56 -23.82
C SER A 311 2.07 -33.08 -24.21
N LEU A 312 2.66 -32.25 -23.36
CA LEU A 312 2.93 -30.84 -23.62
C LEU A 312 3.90 -30.66 -24.80
N LEU A 313 4.97 -31.45 -24.84
CA LEU A 313 5.92 -31.45 -25.97
C LEU A 313 5.22 -31.85 -27.29
N LYS A 314 4.38 -32.88 -27.28
CA LYS A 314 3.60 -33.27 -28.47
C LYS A 314 2.71 -32.12 -28.97
N THR A 315 2.04 -31.40 -28.08
CA THR A 315 1.18 -30.26 -28.43
C THR A 315 2.00 -29.12 -29.02
N ILE A 316 3.14 -28.79 -28.43
CA ILE A 316 4.04 -27.74 -28.94
C ILE A 316 4.63 -28.11 -30.30
N SER A 317 5.07 -29.36 -30.47
CA SER A 317 5.62 -29.84 -31.72
C SER A 317 4.59 -29.87 -32.86
N LEU A 318 3.36 -30.27 -32.59
CA LEU A 318 2.26 -30.22 -33.55
C LEU A 318 1.92 -28.77 -33.98
N ASN A 319 1.86 -27.84 -33.05
CA ASN A 319 1.62 -26.43 -33.35
C ASN A 319 2.75 -25.81 -34.17
N ASN A 320 4.02 -26.16 -33.90
CA ASN A 320 5.15 -25.68 -34.70
C ASN A 320 5.21 -26.30 -36.09
N LEU A 321 4.77 -27.54 -36.27
CA LEU A 321 4.61 -28.17 -37.60
C LEU A 321 3.53 -27.47 -38.40
N PHE A 322 2.39 -27.13 -37.82
CA PHE A 322 1.33 -26.37 -38.48
C PHE A 322 1.79 -24.97 -38.91
N LEU A 323 2.56 -24.25 -38.04
CA LEU A 323 3.11 -22.94 -38.37
C LEU A 323 4.17 -23.03 -39.50
N GLY A 324 5.01 -24.08 -39.50
CA GLY A 324 6.00 -24.33 -40.53
C GLY A 324 5.36 -24.63 -41.90
N ILE A 325 4.27 -25.42 -41.95
CA ILE A 325 3.55 -25.74 -43.18
C ILE A 325 2.83 -24.49 -43.73
N THR A 326 2.27 -23.63 -42.89
CA THR A 326 1.64 -22.38 -43.31
C THR A 326 2.65 -21.37 -43.87
N GLN A 327 3.89 -21.29 -43.33
CA GLN A 327 4.93 -20.44 -43.88
C GLN A 327 5.46 -20.94 -45.24
N ILE A 328 5.59 -22.25 -45.43
CA ILE A 328 6.00 -22.83 -46.72
C ILE A 328 4.89 -22.63 -47.77
N GLY A 329 3.60 -22.77 -47.37
CA GLY A 329 2.45 -22.54 -48.24
C GLY A 329 2.31 -21.09 -48.71
N ILE A 330 2.69 -20.13 -47.90
CA ILE A 330 2.66 -18.70 -48.24
C ILE A 330 3.79 -18.35 -49.19
N HIS A 331 5.01 -18.91 -49.02
CA HIS A 331 6.14 -18.65 -49.92
C HIS A 331 5.93 -19.27 -51.30
N SER A 332 5.24 -20.40 -51.42
CA SER A 332 4.94 -21.02 -52.74
C SER A 332 3.81 -20.33 -53.52
N SER A 333 2.95 -19.56 -52.85
CA SER A 333 1.88 -18.79 -53.50
C SER A 333 2.29 -17.37 -53.95
N PHE A 334 3.51 -16.92 -53.63
CA PHE A 334 4.06 -15.65 -54.11
C PHE A 334 5.04 -15.79 -55.30
N ASN A 335 5.28 -17.02 -55.78
CA ASN A 335 6.17 -17.31 -56.94
C ASN A 335 5.41 -17.91 -58.11
N LEU A 336 4.15 -17.56 -58.31
CA LEU A 336 3.38 -17.82 -59.52
C LEU A 336 2.90 -16.51 -60.15
#